data_57e24f5fbc3c6c6febf371b1bd7e4025
#
_entry.id   57e24f5fbc3c6c6febf371b1bd7e4025
#
_cell.length_a   1.000
_cell.length_b   1.000
_cell.length_c   1.000
_cell.angle_alpha   90.00
_cell.angle_beta   90.00
_cell.angle_gamma   90.00
#
_symmetry.space_group_name_H-M   'P 1'
#
loop_
_entity.id
_entity.type
_entity.pdbx_description
1 polymer ?
#
loop_
_entity_poly.entity_id
_entity_poly.type
_entity_poly.pdbx_seq_one_letter_code
_entity_poly.pdbx_strand_id
1 'polypeptide(L)'
;MSIKVSVLASGSRGNSTYVTTERVRLLVDGGLSAREIERRLLSIGASPKELNGIVVTHEHVDHVRGVGTLSRRYEIPVYLNMQTYLHLPDSLGRLDQKEEFVTGRSFSIEDLTI
;
A
#
# COMPACT_ATOMS: atom_id res chain seq x y z
N MET A 1 -4.45 18.67 -12.16
CA MET A 1 -3.91 17.63 -11.26
C MET A 1 -3.10 16.63 -12.06
N SER A 2 -1.89 16.34 -11.67
CA SER A 2 -1.06 15.34 -12.33
C SER A 2 -0.90 14.12 -11.44
N ILE A 3 -0.96 12.94 -12.06
CA ILE A 3 -0.78 11.66 -11.39
C ILE A 3 0.51 11.04 -11.92
N LYS A 4 1.39 10.64 -11.02
CA LYS A 4 2.63 9.93 -11.36
C LYS A 4 2.56 8.52 -10.82
N VAL A 5 3.01 7.56 -11.60
CA VAL A 5 2.98 6.13 -11.25
C VAL A 5 4.38 5.56 -11.44
N SER A 6 4.87 4.87 -10.42
CA SER A 6 6.15 4.17 -10.47
C SER A 6 5.95 2.74 -10.01
N VAL A 7 6.18 1.77 -10.88
CA VAL A 7 6.08 0.36 -10.52
C VAL A 7 7.37 -0.04 -9.81
N LEU A 8 7.28 -0.32 -8.51
CA LEU A 8 8.42 -0.75 -7.71
C LEU A 8 8.75 -2.22 -7.95
N ALA A 9 7.72 -3.04 -8.14
CA ALA A 9 7.86 -4.47 -8.43
C ALA A 9 6.57 -5.00 -9.02
N SER A 10 6.68 -6.01 -9.88
CA SER A 10 5.54 -6.74 -10.42
C SER A 10 5.91 -8.21 -10.62
N GLY A 11 4.92 -9.09 -10.47
CA GLY A 11 5.07 -10.52 -10.69
C GLY A 11 4.85 -11.35 -9.43
N SER A 12 5.14 -12.64 -9.53
CA SER A 12 4.86 -13.60 -8.45
C SER A 12 5.75 -13.43 -7.23
N ARG A 13 6.85 -12.70 -7.33
CA ARG A 13 7.77 -12.47 -6.21
C ARG A 13 7.41 -11.24 -5.39
N GLY A 14 6.53 -10.41 -5.89
CA GLY A 14 6.08 -9.24 -5.17
C GLY A 14 5.50 -8.19 -6.11
N ASN A 15 4.47 -7.49 -5.63
CA ASN A 15 3.79 -6.42 -6.38
C ASN A 15 3.72 -5.18 -5.51
N SER A 16 4.13 -4.05 -6.05
CA SER A 16 4.05 -2.78 -5.36
C SER A 16 4.16 -1.65 -6.37
N THR A 17 3.23 -0.70 -6.30
CA THR A 17 3.20 0.45 -7.20
C THR A 17 3.05 1.73 -6.39
N TYR A 18 3.88 2.71 -6.68
CA TYR A 18 3.86 4.00 -6.01
C TYR A 18 3.09 5.00 -6.88
N VAL A 19 2.06 5.62 -6.31
CA VAL A 19 1.18 6.56 -7.01
C VAL A 19 1.16 7.88 -6.27
N THR A 20 1.41 8.98 -6.96
CA THR A 20 1.42 10.31 -6.33
C THR A 20 0.61 11.32 -7.11
N THR A 21 0.02 12.26 -6.38
CA THR A 21 -0.50 13.52 -6.90
C THR A 21 0.27 14.66 -6.21
N GLU A 22 -0.17 15.89 -6.37
CA GLU A 22 0.42 17.03 -5.67
C GLU A 22 0.22 16.93 -4.17
N ARG A 23 -0.80 16.20 -3.70
CA ARG A 23 -1.18 16.14 -2.27
C ARG A 23 -1.09 14.75 -1.66
N VAL A 24 -1.09 13.71 -2.48
CA VAL A 24 -1.25 12.33 -2.00
C VAL A 24 -0.10 11.45 -2.48
N ARG A 25 0.39 10.60 -1.59
CA ARG A 25 1.38 9.59 -1.90
C ARG A 25 0.84 8.25 -1.42
N LEU A 26 0.59 7.33 -2.35
CA LEU A 26 0.02 6.02 -2.07
C LEU A 26 0.94 4.91 -2.51
N LEU A 27 0.91 3.82 -1.77
CA LEU A 27 1.47 2.55 -2.18
C LEU A 27 0.31 1.62 -2.51
N VAL A 28 0.25 1.11 -3.73
CA VAL A 28 -0.74 0.10 -4.12
C VAL A 28 -0.05 -1.25 -4.03
N ASP A 29 -0.46 -2.06 -3.07
CA ASP A 29 0.16 -3.31 -2.67
C ASP A 29 1.58 -3.14 -2.13
N GLY A 30 1.98 -4.02 -1.27
CA GLY A 30 3.31 -4.04 -0.66
C GLY A 30 3.80 -5.48 -0.52
N GLY A 31 3.98 -6.14 -1.67
CA GLY A 31 4.30 -7.57 -1.73
C GLY A 31 5.77 -7.92 -1.54
N LEU A 32 6.61 -6.93 -1.32
CA LEU A 32 8.02 -7.12 -0.95
C LEU A 32 8.15 -6.97 0.56
N SER A 33 9.31 -7.36 1.11
CA SER A 33 9.58 -7.05 2.52
C SER A 33 9.56 -5.52 2.72
N ALA A 34 9.24 -5.08 3.92
CA ALA A 34 9.21 -3.65 4.24
C ALA A 34 10.56 -2.99 3.92
N ARG A 35 11.66 -3.65 4.27
CA ARG A 35 13.01 -3.16 4.00
C ARG A 35 13.25 -2.94 2.50
N GLU A 36 12.82 -3.88 1.66
CA GLU A 36 12.99 -3.77 0.22
C GLU A 36 12.12 -2.66 -0.38
N ILE A 37 10.89 -2.51 0.12
CA ILE A 37 10.02 -1.41 -0.31
C ILE A 37 10.65 -0.06 0.05
N GLU A 38 11.16 0.06 1.27
CA GLU A 38 11.85 1.27 1.72
C GLU A 38 13.02 1.61 0.80
N ARG A 39 13.83 0.61 0.47
CA ARG A 39 14.99 0.79 -0.41
C ARG A 39 14.57 1.29 -1.79
N ARG A 40 13.54 0.69 -2.37
CA ARG A 40 13.06 1.07 -3.70
C ARG A 40 12.43 2.45 -3.73
N LEU A 41 11.68 2.81 -2.69
CA LEU A 41 11.14 4.17 -2.56
C LEU A 41 12.27 5.20 -2.50
N LEU A 42 13.28 4.95 -1.66
CA LEU A 42 14.41 5.86 -1.55
C LEU A 42 15.17 6.00 -2.87
N SER A 43 15.26 4.94 -3.66
CA SER A 43 15.96 4.97 -4.96
C SER A 43 15.29 5.89 -5.98
N ILE A 44 14.00 6.19 -5.82
CA ILE A 44 13.28 7.11 -6.70
C ILE A 44 12.99 8.45 -6.01
N GLY A 45 13.69 8.74 -4.91
CA GLY A 45 13.55 10.01 -4.20
C GLY A 45 12.32 10.11 -3.32
N ALA A 46 11.66 8.99 -3.01
CA ALA A 46 10.49 8.95 -2.15
C ALA A 46 10.86 8.48 -0.74
N SER A 47 9.98 8.70 0.22
CA SER A 47 10.19 8.28 1.60
C SER A 47 8.95 7.56 2.13
N PRO A 48 9.12 6.39 2.79
CA PRO A 48 7.97 5.67 3.35
C PRO A 48 7.18 6.50 4.37
N LYS A 49 7.83 7.35 5.13
CA LYS A 49 7.16 8.16 6.15
C LYS A 49 6.23 9.23 5.55
N GLU A 50 6.34 9.50 4.26
CA GLU A 50 5.48 10.47 3.57
C GLU A 50 4.24 9.81 2.94
N LEU A 51 4.12 8.49 3.01
CA LEU A 51 2.97 7.79 2.47
C LEU A 51 1.70 8.14 3.22
N ASN A 52 0.65 8.48 2.48
CA ASN A 52 -0.67 8.79 3.04
C ASN A 52 -1.54 7.55 3.19
N GLY A 53 -1.20 6.48 2.51
CA GLY A 53 -1.95 5.25 2.60
C GLY A 53 -1.32 4.12 1.82
N ILE A 54 -1.72 2.90 2.16
CA ILE A 54 -1.40 1.69 1.41
C ILE A 54 -2.73 1.07 1.01
N VAL A 55 -2.94 0.88 -0.31
CA VAL A 55 -4.15 0.24 -0.83
C VAL A 55 -3.81 -1.20 -1.15
N VAL A 56 -4.54 -2.14 -0.56
CA VAL A 56 -4.33 -3.58 -0.76
C VAL A 56 -5.39 -4.11 -1.72
N THR A 57 -4.95 -4.71 -2.82
CA THR A 57 -5.84 -5.25 -3.85
C THR A 57 -6.16 -6.73 -3.65
N HIS A 58 -5.22 -7.49 -3.09
CA HIS A 58 -5.36 -8.94 -2.87
C HIS A 58 -4.72 -9.33 -1.54
N GLU A 59 -5.21 -10.40 -0.93
CA GLU A 59 -4.70 -10.95 0.33
C GLU A 59 -3.45 -11.83 0.17
N HIS A 60 -3.03 -12.14 -1.05
CA HIS A 60 -1.89 -13.02 -1.31
C HIS A 60 -0.58 -12.35 -0.86
N VAL A 61 0.37 -13.17 -0.40
CA VAL A 61 1.62 -12.69 0.16
C VAL A 61 2.43 -11.82 -0.82
N ASP A 62 2.33 -12.10 -2.12
CA ASP A 62 3.00 -11.30 -3.15
C ASP A 62 2.37 -9.91 -3.36
N HIS A 63 1.32 -9.58 -2.61
CA HIS A 63 0.70 -8.26 -2.58
C HIS A 63 0.78 -7.59 -1.20
N VAL A 64 1.05 -8.35 -0.12
CA VAL A 64 0.90 -7.83 1.25
C VAL A 64 2.10 -8.04 2.16
N ARG A 65 3.15 -8.69 1.71
CA ARG A 65 4.27 -9.12 2.55
C ARG A 65 4.78 -8.04 3.52
N GLY A 66 4.99 -6.82 3.03
CA GLY A 66 5.56 -5.72 3.81
C GLY A 66 4.54 -4.76 4.38
N VAL A 67 3.24 -4.95 4.08
CA VAL A 67 2.21 -3.96 4.41
C VAL A 67 2.09 -3.76 5.92
N GLY A 68 2.02 -4.84 6.69
CA GLY A 68 1.84 -4.73 8.14
C GLY A 68 3.00 -4.00 8.81
N THR A 69 4.23 -4.37 8.46
CA THR A 69 5.41 -3.74 9.05
C THR A 69 5.50 -2.25 8.68
N LEU A 70 5.26 -1.91 7.41
CA LEU A 70 5.27 -0.51 6.99
C LEU A 70 4.20 0.30 7.70
N SER A 71 2.97 -0.23 7.76
CA SER A 71 1.87 0.45 8.41
C SER A 71 2.17 0.74 9.88
N ARG A 72 2.67 -0.25 10.62
CA ARG A 72 2.99 -0.07 12.04
C ARG A 72 4.18 0.85 12.27
N ARG A 73 5.22 0.74 11.42
CA ARG A 73 6.43 1.53 11.59
C ARG A 73 6.22 3.01 11.33
N TYR A 74 5.42 3.34 10.32
CA TYR A 74 5.22 4.74 9.89
C TYR A 74 3.82 5.25 10.15
N GLU A 75 2.98 4.48 10.83
CA GLU A 75 1.60 4.83 11.15
C GLU A 75 0.80 5.18 9.89
N ILE A 76 0.89 4.31 8.88
CA ILE A 76 0.25 4.51 7.58
C ILE A 76 -1.08 3.75 7.55
N PRO A 77 -2.21 4.43 7.22
CA PRO A 77 -3.50 3.73 7.07
C PRO A 77 -3.45 2.73 5.92
N VAL A 78 -4.09 1.58 6.13
CA VAL A 78 -4.20 0.51 5.12
C VAL A 78 -5.64 0.45 4.64
N TYR A 79 -5.84 0.62 3.35
CA TYR A 79 -7.15 0.60 2.70
C TYR A 79 -7.36 -0.75 2.02
N LEU A 80 -8.41 -1.46 2.41
CA LEU A 80 -8.72 -2.78 1.86
C LEU A 80 -10.20 -3.08 2.04
N ASN A 81 -10.73 -4.05 1.26
CA ASN A 81 -12.09 -4.49 1.49
C ASN A 81 -12.14 -5.53 2.62
N MET A 82 -13.33 -5.77 3.17
CA MET A 82 -13.49 -6.67 4.30
C MET A 82 -13.09 -8.11 3.97
N GLN A 83 -13.41 -8.57 2.76
CA GLN A 83 -13.08 -9.93 2.35
C GLN A 83 -11.57 -10.15 2.31
N THR A 84 -10.83 -9.19 1.77
CA THR A 84 -9.37 -9.22 1.77
C THR A 84 -8.83 -9.23 3.20
N TYR A 85 -9.39 -8.38 4.07
CA TYR A 85 -8.97 -8.30 5.46
C TYR A 85 -9.11 -9.64 6.19
N LEU A 86 -10.24 -10.32 5.98
CA LEU A 86 -10.52 -11.59 6.65
C LEU A 86 -9.60 -12.73 6.19
N HIS A 87 -8.99 -12.60 5.03
CA HIS A 87 -8.13 -13.64 4.45
C HIS A 87 -6.64 -13.27 4.44
N LEU A 88 -6.26 -12.20 5.15
CA LEU A 88 -4.85 -11.82 5.24
C LEU A 88 -4.01 -12.90 5.93
N PRO A 89 -2.77 -13.13 5.48
CA PRO A 89 -1.88 -14.07 6.16
C PRO A 89 -1.61 -13.66 7.61
N ASP A 90 -1.53 -14.62 8.51
CA ASP A 90 -1.20 -14.36 9.93
C ASP A 90 0.17 -13.69 10.06
N SER A 91 1.10 -13.98 9.15
CA SER A 91 2.43 -13.39 9.15
C SER A 91 2.44 -11.87 8.97
N LEU A 92 1.34 -11.29 8.48
CA LEU A 92 1.20 -9.85 8.34
C LEU A 92 1.20 -9.14 9.70
N GLY A 93 0.65 -9.80 10.70
CA GLY A 93 0.49 -9.25 12.03
C GLY A 93 -0.67 -8.26 12.11
N ARG A 94 -0.63 -7.43 13.14
CA ARG A 94 -1.69 -6.49 13.46
C ARG A 94 -1.71 -5.29 12.50
N LEU A 95 -2.92 -4.87 12.10
CA LEU A 95 -3.14 -3.61 11.39
C LEU A 95 -3.84 -2.63 12.34
N ASP A 96 -3.11 -1.63 12.79
CA ASP A 96 -3.63 -0.65 13.77
C ASP A 96 -4.50 0.41 13.10
N GLN A 97 -4.23 0.75 11.84
CA GLN A 97 -4.95 1.77 11.09
C GLN A 97 -5.52 1.16 9.82
N LYS A 98 -6.71 0.60 9.92
CA LYS A 98 -7.40 -0.05 8.82
C LYS A 98 -8.57 0.81 8.36
N GLU A 99 -8.66 1.05 7.05
CA GLU A 99 -9.78 1.73 6.42
C GLU A 99 -10.41 0.79 5.40
N GLU A 100 -11.72 0.55 5.52
CA GLU A 100 -12.42 -0.37 4.63
C GLU A 100 -13.02 0.36 3.44
N PHE A 101 -12.99 -0.28 2.26
CA PHE A 101 -13.73 0.18 1.11
C PHE A 101 -14.59 -0.97 0.57
N VAL A 102 -15.58 -0.62 -0.26
CA VAL A 102 -16.49 -1.60 -0.88
C VAL A 102 -16.08 -1.76 -2.34
N THR A 103 -15.81 -2.99 -2.75
CA THR A 103 -15.46 -3.31 -4.13
C THR A 103 -16.57 -2.84 -5.07
N GLY A 104 -16.18 -2.18 -6.14
CA GLY A 104 -17.12 -1.63 -7.11
C GLY A 104 -17.59 -0.22 -6.79
N ARG A 105 -17.19 0.34 -5.65
CA ARG A 105 -17.47 1.72 -5.30
C ARG A 105 -16.18 2.51 -5.22
N SER A 106 -16.19 3.74 -5.73
CA SER A 106 -15.05 4.63 -5.59
C SER A 106 -14.95 5.16 -4.15
N PHE A 107 -13.74 5.49 -3.74
CA PHE A 107 -13.49 6.18 -2.48
C PHE A 107 -12.36 7.19 -2.72
N SER A 108 -12.21 8.14 -1.84
CA SER A 108 -11.24 9.21 -2.02
C SER A 108 -10.25 9.27 -0.86
N ILE A 109 -9.00 9.57 -1.20
CA ILE A 109 -7.96 9.92 -0.25
C ILE A 109 -7.47 11.28 -0.71
N GLU A 110 -7.79 12.32 0.06
CA GLU A 110 -7.51 13.70 -0.31
C GLU A 110 -8.12 14.02 -1.69
N ASP A 111 -7.29 14.44 -2.65
CA ASP A 111 -7.73 14.81 -4.00
C ASP A 111 -7.78 13.62 -4.98
N LEU A 112 -7.41 12.43 -4.53
CA LEU A 112 -7.35 11.24 -5.39
C LEU A 112 -8.56 10.34 -5.15
N THR A 113 -9.28 10.04 -6.23
CA THR A 113 -10.39 9.09 -6.24
C THR A 113 -9.92 7.75 -6.77
N ILE A 114 -10.24 6.71 -6.03
CA ILE A 114 -9.78 5.35 -6.32
C ILE A 114 -10.95 4.43 -6.71
#